data_25a9b8d29b7931eed00d9feb3947ab6b
#
_entry.id   25a9b8d29b7931eed00d9feb3947ab6b
#
_cell.length_a   1.000
_cell.length_b   1.000
_cell.length_c   1.000
_cell.angle_alpha   90.00
_cell.angle_beta   90.00
_cell.angle_gamma   90.00
#
_symmetry.space_group_name_H-M   'P 1'
#
loop_
_entity.id
_entity.type
_entity.pdbx_description
1 polymer ?
#
loop_
_entity_poly.entity_id
_entity_poly.type
_entity_poly.pdbx_seq_one_letter_code
_entity_poly.pdbx_strand_id
1 'polypeptide(L)'
;MIWNLYPEKIFIDGRSEVYSLDKIDDYLAITGGAPHWQKLVNEKYKLEYFLVAYRRNPESIAPMIANLEKHGWKLVYWDDLSVIYVRNNEQNKEIIKKYALEFVGPFRNAAKLSDDDKKRAFAELGRVLERVDNSEIIQEYARILMSKN
;
A
#
# COMPACT_ATOMS: atom_id res chain seq x y z
N MET A 1 15.03 8.56 3.20
CA MET A 1 14.09 7.57 3.82
C MET A 1 14.81 6.57 4.71
N ILE A 2 15.85 5.85 4.25
CA ILE A 2 16.56 4.82 5.04
C ILE A 2 17.07 5.35 6.38
N TRP A 3 17.65 6.57 6.39
CA TRP A 3 18.18 7.21 7.60
C TRP A 3 17.14 7.50 8.68
N ASN A 4 15.88 7.74 8.28
CA ASN A 4 14.78 8.03 9.20
C ASN A 4 14.14 6.78 9.78
N LEU A 5 14.46 5.60 9.23
CA LEU A 5 13.93 4.31 9.68
C LEU A 5 14.89 3.53 10.58
N TYR A 6 16.13 4.06 10.81
CA TYR A 6 17.04 3.39 11.75
C TYR A 6 16.46 3.39 13.18
N PRO A 7 16.47 2.25 13.89
CA PRO A 7 17.20 1.00 13.61
C PRO A 7 16.40 -0.07 12.84
N GLU A 8 15.28 0.26 12.23
CA GLU A 8 14.43 -0.69 11.51
C GLU A 8 15.15 -1.36 10.34
N LYS A 9 14.92 -2.66 10.19
CA LYS A 9 15.51 -3.44 9.09
C LYS A 9 14.69 -3.30 7.83
N ILE A 10 15.33 -2.85 6.77
CA ILE A 10 14.74 -2.79 5.43
C ILE A 10 14.95 -4.13 4.73
N PHE A 11 13.90 -4.65 4.10
CA PHE A 11 13.95 -5.93 3.40
C PHE A 11 14.86 -5.86 2.18
N ILE A 12 14.60 -4.89 1.29
CA ILE A 12 15.41 -4.60 0.10
C ILE A 12 15.27 -3.13 -0.28
N ASP A 13 16.32 -2.54 -0.84
CA ASP A 13 16.34 -1.19 -1.40
C ASP A 13 17.00 -1.19 -2.79
N GLY A 14 17.26 -0.01 -3.36
CA GLY A 14 17.80 0.13 -4.71
C GLY A 14 19.26 -0.31 -4.90
N ARG A 15 19.92 -0.80 -3.85
CA ARG A 15 21.34 -1.26 -3.91
C ARG A 15 21.39 -2.77 -4.16
N SER A 16 20.94 -3.19 -5.34
CA SER A 16 20.82 -4.61 -5.69
C SER A 16 22.14 -5.39 -5.55
N GLU A 17 23.26 -4.74 -5.76
CA GLU A 17 24.61 -5.34 -5.67
C GLU A 17 25.02 -5.79 -4.27
N VAL A 18 24.36 -5.33 -3.22
CA VAL A 18 24.67 -5.74 -1.83
C VAL A 18 23.83 -6.92 -1.35
N TYR A 19 22.90 -7.39 -2.16
CA TYR A 19 22.01 -8.51 -1.81
C TYR A 19 22.43 -9.79 -2.51
N SER A 20 22.27 -10.93 -1.82
CA SER A 20 22.46 -12.24 -2.44
C SER A 20 21.40 -12.52 -3.51
N LEU A 21 21.72 -13.36 -4.49
CA LEU A 21 20.77 -13.79 -5.51
C LEU A 21 19.51 -14.40 -4.91
N ASP A 22 19.64 -15.26 -3.89
CA ASP A 22 18.50 -15.86 -3.18
C ASP A 22 17.54 -14.79 -2.61
N LYS A 23 18.07 -13.69 -2.08
CA LYS A 23 17.25 -12.61 -1.55
C LYS A 23 16.54 -11.82 -2.65
N ILE A 24 17.19 -11.66 -3.78
CA ILE A 24 16.59 -11.04 -4.97
C ILE A 24 15.48 -11.94 -5.52
N ASP A 25 15.70 -13.25 -5.60
CA ASP A 25 14.71 -14.22 -6.05
C ASP A 25 13.49 -14.24 -5.09
N ASP A 26 13.70 -14.21 -3.79
CA ASP A 26 12.63 -14.09 -2.81
C ASP A 26 11.83 -12.78 -2.98
N TYR A 27 12.53 -11.66 -3.23
CA TYR A 27 11.88 -10.39 -3.52
C TYR A 27 11.00 -10.47 -4.77
N LEU A 28 11.51 -11.06 -5.85
CA LEU A 28 10.75 -11.27 -7.09
C LEU A 28 9.57 -12.21 -6.87
N ALA A 29 9.74 -13.25 -6.06
CA ALA A 29 8.66 -14.17 -5.70
C ALA A 29 7.55 -13.47 -4.89
N ILE A 30 7.91 -12.59 -3.95
CA ILE A 30 6.94 -11.82 -3.17
C ILE A 30 6.20 -10.81 -4.07
N THR A 31 6.93 -10.04 -4.85
CA THR A 31 6.34 -8.97 -5.70
C THR A 31 5.55 -9.53 -6.89
N GLY A 32 6.00 -10.65 -7.44
CA GLY A 32 5.32 -11.36 -8.53
C GLY A 32 4.16 -12.27 -8.07
N GLY A 33 3.97 -12.43 -6.76
CA GLY A 33 2.89 -13.27 -6.22
C GLY A 33 3.08 -14.77 -6.47
N ALA A 34 4.33 -15.27 -6.46
CA ALA A 34 4.62 -16.69 -6.61
C ALA A 34 3.86 -17.54 -5.56
N PRO A 35 3.50 -18.80 -5.82
CA PRO A 35 2.67 -19.61 -4.92
C PRO A 35 3.14 -19.68 -3.45
N HIS A 36 4.44 -19.53 -3.23
CA HIS A 36 5.06 -19.58 -1.90
C HIS A 36 5.33 -18.20 -1.26
N TRP A 37 4.89 -17.11 -1.87
CA TRP A 37 5.16 -15.76 -1.39
C TRP A 37 4.73 -15.52 0.06
N GLN A 38 3.59 -16.10 0.47
CA GLN A 38 3.09 -15.97 1.85
C GLN A 38 4.02 -16.62 2.88
N LYS A 39 4.62 -17.77 2.53
CA LYS A 39 5.61 -18.42 3.40
C LYS A 39 6.84 -17.53 3.61
N LEU A 40 7.32 -16.90 2.52
CA LEU A 40 8.43 -15.95 2.61
C LEU A 40 8.07 -14.78 3.54
N VAL A 41 6.92 -14.16 3.32
CA VAL A 41 6.46 -13.00 4.09
C VAL A 41 6.18 -13.35 5.55
N ASN A 42 5.56 -14.48 5.85
CA ASN A 42 5.09 -14.82 7.18
C ASN A 42 6.15 -15.52 8.04
N GLU A 43 6.92 -16.45 7.45
CA GLU A 43 7.80 -17.31 8.19
C GLU A 43 9.27 -16.88 8.07
N LYS A 44 9.75 -16.65 6.84
CA LYS A 44 11.16 -16.35 6.59
C LYS A 44 11.51 -14.91 7.01
N TYR A 45 10.74 -13.95 6.56
CA TYR A 45 11.04 -12.52 6.75
C TYR A 45 10.19 -11.83 7.81
N LYS A 46 9.05 -12.40 8.18
CA LYS A 46 8.11 -11.87 9.19
C LYS A 46 7.80 -10.39 8.94
N LEU A 47 7.44 -10.07 7.68
CA LEU A 47 7.18 -8.70 7.28
C LEU A 47 5.89 -8.19 7.93
N GLU A 48 5.94 -6.98 8.48
CA GLU A 48 4.80 -6.34 9.14
C GLU A 48 4.20 -5.21 8.29
N TYR A 49 4.98 -4.66 7.34
CA TYR A 49 4.51 -3.63 6.43
C TYR A 49 5.18 -3.72 5.05
N PHE A 50 4.51 -3.18 4.06
CA PHE A 50 5.04 -2.95 2.71
C PHE A 50 4.97 -1.47 2.39
N LEU A 51 6.10 -0.87 2.08
CA LEU A 51 6.20 0.43 1.42
C LEU A 51 6.46 0.19 -0.06
N VAL A 52 5.51 0.53 -0.89
CA VAL A 52 5.53 0.21 -2.33
C VAL A 52 5.45 1.49 -3.16
N ALA A 53 6.48 1.75 -3.97
CA ALA A 53 6.46 2.82 -4.96
C ALA A 53 5.69 2.34 -6.20
N TYR A 54 4.47 2.85 -6.41
CA TYR A 54 3.56 2.37 -7.46
C TYR A 54 3.56 3.23 -8.72
N ARG A 55 3.90 4.53 -8.61
CA ARG A 55 3.74 5.49 -9.73
C ARG A 55 4.53 5.16 -10.98
N ARG A 56 5.73 4.60 -10.83
CA ARG A 56 6.61 4.32 -11.98
C ARG A 56 6.14 3.16 -12.84
N ASN A 57 5.48 2.17 -12.23
CA ASN A 57 5.02 0.98 -12.92
C ASN A 57 3.77 0.40 -12.23
N PRO A 58 2.61 1.09 -12.33
CA PRO A 58 1.40 0.68 -11.64
C PRO A 58 0.90 -0.70 -12.09
N GLU A 59 1.06 -1.05 -13.37
CA GLU A 59 0.59 -2.32 -13.91
C GLU A 59 1.33 -3.53 -13.33
N SER A 60 2.64 -3.40 -13.11
CA SER A 60 3.42 -4.49 -12.51
C SER A 60 3.17 -4.63 -11.01
N ILE A 61 2.74 -3.56 -10.34
CA ILE A 61 2.49 -3.53 -8.89
C ILE A 61 1.05 -3.93 -8.54
N ALA A 62 0.10 -3.69 -9.43
CA ALA A 62 -1.32 -4.00 -9.18
C ALA A 62 -1.57 -5.46 -8.76
N PRO A 63 -0.96 -6.49 -9.36
CA PRO A 63 -1.14 -7.87 -8.90
C PRO A 63 -0.64 -8.11 -7.47
N MET A 64 0.49 -7.50 -7.08
CA MET A 64 1.00 -7.57 -5.71
C MET A 64 0.01 -6.94 -4.73
N ILE A 65 -0.49 -5.74 -5.03
CA ILE A 65 -1.47 -5.04 -4.20
C ILE A 65 -2.75 -5.87 -4.04
N ALA A 66 -3.28 -6.43 -5.13
CA ALA A 66 -4.46 -7.30 -5.08
C ALA A 66 -4.22 -8.54 -4.20
N ASN A 67 -3.02 -9.13 -4.25
CA ASN A 67 -2.65 -10.23 -3.37
C ASN A 67 -2.58 -9.80 -1.90
N LEU A 68 -1.99 -8.65 -1.59
CA LEU A 68 -1.94 -8.13 -0.21
C LEU A 68 -3.36 -7.94 0.34
N GLU A 69 -4.24 -7.27 -0.39
CA GLU A 69 -5.63 -7.02 0.03
C GLU A 69 -6.43 -8.31 0.22
N LYS A 70 -6.31 -9.25 -0.71
CA LYS A 70 -6.94 -10.58 -0.62
C LYS A 70 -6.52 -11.35 0.64
N HIS A 71 -5.30 -11.14 1.13
CA HIS A 71 -4.77 -11.82 2.31
C HIS A 71 -4.82 -10.94 3.57
N GLY A 72 -5.69 -9.94 3.56
CA GLY A 72 -6.05 -9.18 4.75
C GLY A 72 -5.13 -8.02 5.12
N TRP A 73 -4.13 -7.70 4.29
CA TRP A 73 -3.32 -6.51 4.52
C TRP A 73 -4.15 -5.25 4.33
N LYS A 74 -3.87 -4.21 5.11
CA LYS A 74 -4.65 -2.96 5.12
C LYS A 74 -3.82 -1.79 4.61
N LEU A 75 -4.36 -1.08 3.62
CA LEU A 75 -3.81 0.21 3.16
C LEU A 75 -3.98 1.24 4.27
N VAL A 76 -2.88 1.88 4.69
CA VAL A 76 -2.88 2.91 5.75
C VAL A 76 -2.27 4.24 5.33
N TYR A 77 -1.61 4.27 4.19
CA TYR A 77 -1.04 5.48 3.61
C TYR A 77 -1.06 5.43 2.09
N TRP A 78 -1.34 6.57 1.48
CA TRP A 78 -1.30 6.78 0.04
C TRP A 78 -0.90 8.22 -0.27
N ASP A 79 0.05 8.39 -1.19
CA ASP A 79 0.45 9.65 -1.81
C ASP A 79 0.68 9.46 -3.32
N ASP A 80 1.24 10.48 -4.00
CA ASP A 80 1.50 10.47 -5.45
C ASP A 80 2.54 9.43 -5.88
N LEU A 81 3.35 8.91 -4.96
CA LEU A 81 4.50 8.06 -5.26
C LEU A 81 4.34 6.65 -4.73
N SER A 82 3.74 6.52 -3.54
CA SER A 82 3.81 5.30 -2.74
C SER A 82 2.53 4.97 -1.99
N VAL A 83 2.43 3.72 -1.60
CA VAL A 83 1.42 3.21 -0.67
C VAL A 83 2.10 2.46 0.47
N ILE A 84 1.47 2.46 1.65
CA ILE A 84 1.88 1.61 2.77
C ILE A 84 0.74 0.67 3.12
N TYR A 85 1.04 -0.62 3.10
CA TYR A 85 0.18 -1.68 3.61
C TYR A 85 0.77 -2.22 4.90
N VAL A 86 -0.07 -2.47 5.89
CA VAL A 86 0.31 -3.12 7.15
C VAL A 86 -0.42 -4.45 7.32
N ARG A 87 0.22 -5.37 8.01
CA ARG A 87 -0.38 -6.65 8.38
C ARG A 87 -1.56 -6.42 9.32
N ASN A 88 -2.68 -7.08 9.06
CA ASN A 88 -3.85 -7.02 9.95
C ASN A 88 -3.66 -8.00 11.13
N ASN A 89 -3.06 -7.50 12.20
CA ASN A 89 -2.82 -8.23 13.44
C ASN A 89 -2.97 -7.31 14.66
N GLU A 90 -2.87 -7.85 15.86
CA GLU A 90 -3.02 -7.05 17.10
C GLU A 90 -1.95 -5.95 17.24
N GLN A 91 -0.72 -6.19 16.76
CA GLN A 91 0.36 -5.20 16.81
C GLN A 91 0.03 -3.93 16.02
N ASN A 92 -0.66 -4.08 14.88
CA ASN A 92 -1.00 -2.99 13.97
C ASN A 92 -2.42 -2.45 14.17
N LYS A 93 -3.18 -2.97 15.15
CA LYS A 93 -4.59 -2.65 15.36
C LYS A 93 -4.88 -1.15 15.51
N GLU A 94 -4.08 -0.45 16.29
CA GLU A 94 -4.26 0.99 16.50
C GLU A 94 -3.92 1.80 15.23
N ILE A 95 -2.89 1.38 14.47
CA ILE A 95 -2.56 1.99 13.18
C ILE A 95 -3.71 1.79 12.19
N ILE A 96 -4.23 0.57 12.11
CA ILE A 96 -5.34 0.23 11.21
C ILE A 96 -6.59 1.03 11.61
N LYS A 97 -6.96 1.03 12.87
CA LYS A 97 -8.13 1.77 13.37
C LYS A 97 -8.07 3.26 13.02
N LYS A 98 -6.87 3.85 13.08
CA LYS A 98 -6.68 5.28 12.86
C LYS A 98 -6.54 5.64 11.38
N TYR A 99 -5.89 4.80 10.59
CA TYR A 99 -5.39 5.17 9.28
C TYR A 99 -5.88 4.29 8.12
N ALA A 100 -6.58 3.18 8.36
CA ALA A 100 -7.02 2.33 7.27
C ALA A 100 -7.86 3.08 6.24
N LEU A 101 -7.57 2.78 4.97
CA LEU A 101 -8.23 3.29 3.78
C LEU A 101 -8.90 2.12 3.05
N GLU A 102 -10.21 2.05 3.11
CA GLU A 102 -10.99 0.96 2.51
C GLU A 102 -11.60 1.38 1.17
N PHE A 103 -11.97 2.65 1.05
CA PHE A 103 -12.71 3.19 -0.09
C PHE A 103 -11.85 4.05 -1.01
N VAL A 104 -10.73 4.57 -0.54
CA VAL A 104 -9.82 5.40 -1.34
C VAL A 104 -8.47 4.73 -1.53
N GLY A 105 -7.82 5.03 -2.67
CA GLY A 105 -6.51 4.49 -3.00
C GLY A 105 -6.24 4.44 -4.49
N PRO A 106 -4.98 4.27 -4.93
CA PRO A 106 -4.59 4.39 -6.34
C PRO A 106 -5.16 3.28 -7.23
N PHE A 107 -5.56 2.15 -6.65
CA PHE A 107 -6.14 1.01 -7.39
C PHE A 107 -7.65 0.85 -7.15
N ARG A 108 -8.29 1.85 -6.54
CA ARG A 108 -9.73 1.86 -6.30
C ARG A 108 -10.44 2.76 -7.30
N ASN A 109 -11.59 2.30 -7.79
CA ASN A 109 -12.37 3.05 -8.77
C ASN A 109 -13.44 3.89 -8.07
N ALA A 110 -13.15 5.18 -7.87
CA ALA A 110 -14.07 6.13 -7.24
C ALA A 110 -15.45 6.20 -7.93
N ALA A 111 -15.49 6.05 -9.26
CA ALA A 111 -16.74 6.12 -10.04
C ALA A 111 -17.68 4.93 -9.81
N LYS A 112 -17.17 3.82 -9.27
CA LYS A 112 -17.96 2.60 -9.01
C LYS A 112 -18.49 2.50 -7.58
N LEU A 113 -18.20 3.47 -6.73
CA LEU A 113 -18.67 3.46 -5.34
C LEU A 113 -20.17 3.76 -5.27
N SER A 114 -20.87 3.06 -4.37
CA SER A 114 -22.25 3.39 -4.00
C SER A 114 -22.29 4.73 -3.27
N ASP A 115 -23.48 5.34 -3.16
CA ASP A 115 -23.61 6.63 -2.46
C ASP A 115 -23.20 6.57 -0.99
N ASP A 116 -23.45 5.45 -0.32
CA ASP A 116 -23.01 5.26 1.07
C ASP A 116 -21.48 5.06 1.17
N ASP A 117 -20.90 4.33 0.22
CA ASP A 117 -19.45 4.18 0.15
C ASP A 117 -18.74 5.48 -0.22
N LYS A 118 -19.36 6.32 -1.07
CA LYS A 118 -18.86 7.67 -1.37
C LYS A 118 -18.74 8.52 -0.10
N LYS A 119 -19.72 8.47 0.81
CA LYS A 119 -19.65 9.21 2.09
C LYS A 119 -18.46 8.76 2.94
N ARG A 120 -18.21 7.45 3.01
CA ARG A 120 -17.06 6.88 3.72
C ARG A 120 -15.75 7.26 3.03
N ALA A 121 -15.71 7.18 1.70
CA ALA A 121 -14.55 7.60 0.90
C ALA A 121 -14.20 9.08 1.12
N PHE A 122 -15.18 9.98 1.26
CA PHE A 122 -14.94 11.40 1.60
C PHE A 122 -14.29 11.56 2.97
N ALA A 123 -14.74 10.81 3.98
CA ALA A 123 -14.13 10.86 5.31
C ALA A 123 -12.68 10.34 5.30
N GLU A 124 -12.42 9.28 4.52
CA GLU A 124 -11.06 8.77 4.33
C GLU A 124 -10.17 9.75 3.57
N LEU A 125 -10.68 10.35 2.51
CA LEU A 125 -9.97 11.34 1.72
C LEU A 125 -9.56 12.56 2.55
N GLY A 126 -10.45 13.02 3.44
CA GLY A 126 -10.12 14.09 4.40
C GLY A 126 -8.89 13.74 5.24
N ARG A 127 -8.83 12.52 5.78
CA ARG A 127 -7.67 12.04 6.55
C ARG A 127 -6.39 11.94 5.71
N VAL A 128 -6.50 11.63 4.43
CA VAL A 128 -5.34 11.60 3.51
C VAL A 128 -4.83 13.01 3.28
N LEU A 129 -5.72 13.98 2.99
CA LEU A 129 -5.37 15.38 2.72
C LEU A 129 -4.74 16.09 3.92
N GLU A 130 -5.03 15.67 5.15
CA GLU A 130 -4.35 16.19 6.36
C GLU A 130 -2.85 15.81 6.41
N ARG A 131 -2.41 14.84 5.62
CA ARG A 131 -1.05 14.26 5.67
C ARG A 131 -0.27 14.40 4.37
N VAL A 132 -0.96 14.70 3.29
CA VAL A 132 -0.37 14.77 1.96
C VAL A 132 -0.72 16.11 1.32
N ASP A 133 0.27 17.01 1.27
CA ASP A 133 0.10 18.33 0.68
C ASP A 133 0.18 18.28 -0.85
N ASN A 134 -0.70 19.02 -1.52
CA ASN A 134 -0.64 19.32 -2.96
C ASN A 134 -0.56 18.09 -3.91
N SER A 135 -1.17 16.97 -3.55
CA SER A 135 -1.24 15.80 -4.41
C SER A 135 -2.23 16.00 -5.56
N GLU A 136 -1.76 15.98 -6.80
CA GLU A 136 -2.61 16.05 -7.99
C GLU A 136 -3.48 14.80 -8.14
N ILE A 137 -2.93 13.61 -7.82
CA ILE A 137 -3.65 12.33 -7.93
C ILE A 137 -4.80 12.28 -6.92
N ILE A 138 -4.56 12.72 -5.69
CA ILE A 138 -5.60 12.75 -4.65
C ILE A 138 -6.67 13.78 -4.99
N GLN A 139 -6.30 14.94 -5.53
CA GLN A 139 -7.25 15.93 -5.99
C GLN A 139 -8.10 15.42 -7.16
N GLU A 140 -7.50 14.72 -8.11
CA GLU A 140 -8.25 14.12 -9.22
C GLU A 140 -9.20 13.02 -8.72
N TYR A 141 -8.76 12.18 -7.79
CA TYR A 141 -9.62 11.20 -7.15
C TYR A 141 -10.83 11.88 -6.47
N ALA A 142 -10.60 13.00 -5.78
CA ALA A 142 -11.66 13.80 -5.16
C ALA A 142 -12.65 14.33 -6.19
N ARG A 143 -12.19 14.84 -7.34
CA ARG A 143 -13.08 15.32 -8.43
C ARG A 143 -13.96 14.20 -8.98
N ILE A 144 -13.38 13.01 -9.21
CA ILE A 144 -14.15 11.84 -9.68
C ILE A 144 -15.19 11.43 -8.63
N LEU A 145 -14.82 11.45 -7.36
CA LEU A 145 -15.74 11.10 -6.26
C LEU A 145 -16.92 12.08 -6.15
N MET A 146 -16.67 13.38 -6.45
CA MET A 146 -17.70 14.43 -6.45
C MET A 146 -18.54 14.49 -7.72
N SER A 147 -18.09 13.89 -8.81
CA SER A 147 -18.86 13.86 -10.05
C SER A 147 -20.16 13.09 -9.85
N LYS A 148 -21.27 13.71 -10.22
CA LYS A 148 -22.57 13.02 -10.31
C LYS A 148 -22.54 12.12 -11.55
N ASN A 149 -22.79 10.84 -11.36
CA ASN A 149 -23.13 9.94 -12.48
C ASN A 149 -24.45 10.35 -13.10
#